data_d4a44c48a5b9e55fb2f866d9a52c8f4f
#
_entry.id   d4a44c48a5b9e55fb2f866d9a52c8f4f
#
_cell.length_a   1.000
_cell.length_b   1.000
_cell.length_c   1.000
_cell.angle_alpha   90.00
_cell.angle_beta   90.00
_cell.angle_gamma   90.00
#
_symmetry.space_group_name_H-M   'P 1'
#
loop_
_entity.id
_entity.type
_entity.pdbx_description
1 polymer ?
#
loop_
_entity_poly.entity_id
_entity_poly.type
_entity_poly.pdbx_seq_one_letter_code
_entity_poly.pdbx_strand_id
1 'polypeptide(L)'
;MLRNYLLVAMRNLAGHKLFSVINVLGLTIGLACVMLIALFVRSEVGFDTQWSHADRTYRVMRNFELPGTGAPLYLATNAPPVGPLLKLEFPQFEQVVRLMDNTAVLSMVESADSYYEPGLYFADPEVFDVFDIPLLQGNPDELFTGPFQVVIDESLAQKYFPAGGALGGTIMMSGEVPVRVTGVMTNLPRNTHLDAHAFVSMQTAEVILGERMQSWGFNNFHTYVVTEPDYDMANFLSQSDDFFRRHMGEDAPSFTSFSAIKVTDIHLQSHRDNELQANGSAAVVLTFSAIAVFILLIACFNFMNLSTARSLSRAREVGMRKVCGASRGQIALQFLTESVVIAALAVCAATLLVFMFLPAFNALLGTSLSLNLFASFWILPALCALALFVGTLAGLYPALYLASFPSATILRGELTKGRSGVVLRKAL
;
A
#
# COMPACT_ATOMS: atom_id res chain seq x y z
N MET A 1 9.29 -27.10 -31.92
CA MET A 1 9.69 -27.79 -30.68
C MET A 1 8.80 -27.41 -29.48
N LEU A 2 8.57 -26.13 -29.19
CA LEU A 2 7.76 -25.67 -28.06
C LEU A 2 6.33 -26.26 -28.04
N ARG A 3 5.64 -26.25 -29.19
CA ARG A 3 4.30 -26.84 -29.35
C ARG A 3 4.26 -28.33 -28.94
N ASN A 4 5.29 -29.09 -29.28
CA ASN A 4 5.36 -30.50 -28.90
C ASN A 4 5.60 -30.67 -27.39
N TYR A 5 6.41 -29.82 -26.76
CA TYR A 5 6.62 -29.86 -25.31
C TYR A 5 5.34 -29.52 -24.54
N LEU A 6 4.56 -28.53 -25.01
CA LEU A 6 3.25 -28.20 -24.44
C LEU A 6 2.25 -29.37 -24.56
N LEU A 7 2.15 -30.01 -25.72
CA LEU A 7 1.28 -31.17 -25.92
C LEU A 7 1.68 -32.33 -25.01
N VAL A 8 2.98 -32.61 -24.86
CA VAL A 8 3.48 -33.63 -23.95
C VAL A 8 3.17 -33.27 -22.50
N ALA A 9 3.35 -32.02 -22.10
CA ALA A 9 3.01 -31.53 -20.77
C ALA A 9 1.52 -31.73 -20.43
N MET A 10 0.61 -31.37 -21.34
CA MET A 10 -0.83 -31.53 -21.17
C MET A 10 -1.22 -33.05 -21.07
N ARG A 11 -0.64 -33.89 -21.92
CA ARG A 11 -0.87 -35.39 -21.87
C ARG A 11 -0.38 -35.96 -20.56
N ASN A 12 0.77 -35.53 -20.06
CA ASN A 12 1.32 -36.01 -18.80
C ASN A 12 0.50 -35.59 -17.58
N LEU A 13 -0.06 -34.37 -17.61
CA LEU A 13 -0.99 -33.87 -16.59
C LEU A 13 -2.28 -34.73 -16.57
N ALA A 14 -2.85 -35.00 -17.74
CA ALA A 14 -4.07 -35.79 -17.87
C ALA A 14 -3.87 -37.28 -17.51
N GLY A 15 -2.67 -37.85 -17.76
CA GLY A 15 -2.34 -39.23 -17.47
C GLY A 15 -2.14 -39.55 -15.99
N HIS A 16 -1.86 -38.57 -15.13
CA HIS A 16 -1.58 -38.76 -13.70
C HIS A 16 -2.32 -37.73 -12.84
N LYS A 17 -3.64 -37.76 -12.88
CA LYS A 17 -4.56 -36.82 -12.30
C LYS A 17 -4.29 -36.48 -10.84
N LEU A 18 -4.15 -37.49 -9.97
CA LEU A 18 -3.97 -37.31 -8.53
C LEU A 18 -2.71 -36.49 -8.20
N PHE A 19 -1.58 -36.86 -8.83
CA PHE A 19 -0.32 -36.14 -8.63
C PHE A 19 -0.39 -34.71 -9.13
N SER A 20 -0.97 -34.50 -10.31
CA SER A 20 -1.12 -33.16 -10.90
C SER A 20 -2.03 -32.29 -10.03
N VAL A 21 -3.13 -32.82 -9.52
CA VAL A 21 -4.06 -32.13 -8.63
C VAL A 21 -3.38 -31.71 -7.32
N ILE A 22 -2.66 -32.65 -6.66
CA ILE A 22 -1.97 -32.35 -5.39
C ILE A 22 -0.92 -31.23 -5.59
N ASN A 23 -0.14 -31.31 -6.68
CA ASN A 23 0.86 -30.28 -6.99
C ASN A 23 0.24 -28.93 -7.30
N VAL A 24 -0.79 -28.89 -8.17
CA VAL A 24 -1.49 -27.65 -8.52
C VAL A 24 -2.14 -27.07 -7.28
N LEU A 25 -2.86 -27.86 -6.46
CA LEU A 25 -3.51 -27.36 -5.25
C LEU A 25 -2.51 -26.83 -4.22
N GLY A 26 -1.42 -27.56 -3.95
CA GLY A 26 -0.40 -27.12 -3.00
C GLY A 26 0.25 -25.79 -3.43
N LEU A 27 0.57 -25.68 -4.74
CA LEU A 27 1.14 -24.46 -5.30
C LEU A 27 0.10 -23.31 -5.34
N THR A 28 -1.17 -23.63 -5.66
CA THR A 28 -2.27 -22.67 -5.69
C THR A 28 -2.49 -21.99 -4.34
N ILE A 29 -2.55 -22.78 -3.26
CA ILE A 29 -2.75 -22.24 -1.91
C ILE A 29 -1.57 -21.34 -1.53
N GLY A 30 -0.33 -21.80 -1.72
CA GLY A 30 0.85 -21.00 -1.43
C GLY A 30 0.89 -19.71 -2.22
N LEU A 31 0.61 -19.76 -3.52
CA LEU A 31 0.58 -18.58 -4.39
C LEU A 31 -0.56 -17.63 -4.03
N ALA A 32 -1.74 -18.13 -3.66
CA ALA A 32 -2.86 -17.29 -3.24
C ALA A 32 -2.51 -16.51 -1.96
N CYS A 33 -1.90 -17.17 -0.96
CA CYS A 33 -1.40 -16.49 0.24
C CYS A 33 -0.35 -15.42 -0.10
N VAL A 34 0.64 -15.75 -0.94
CA VAL A 34 1.67 -14.81 -1.38
C VAL A 34 1.06 -13.61 -2.10
N MET A 35 0.08 -13.83 -2.96
CA MET A 35 -0.61 -12.75 -3.69
C MET A 35 -1.41 -11.85 -2.76
N LEU A 36 -2.14 -12.39 -1.78
CA LEU A 36 -2.87 -11.59 -0.78
C LEU A 36 -1.90 -10.75 0.06
N ILE A 37 -0.81 -11.35 0.53
CA ILE A 37 0.22 -10.61 1.28
C ILE A 37 0.87 -9.54 0.40
N ALA A 38 1.16 -9.83 -0.86
CA ALA A 38 1.75 -8.85 -1.79
C ALA A 38 0.80 -7.67 -2.06
N LEU A 39 -0.51 -7.92 -2.16
CA LEU A 39 -1.51 -6.85 -2.27
C LEU A 39 -1.55 -5.98 -1.01
N PHE A 40 -1.51 -6.59 0.18
CA PHE A 40 -1.43 -5.89 1.45
C PHE A 40 -0.15 -5.05 1.55
N VAL A 41 1.02 -5.65 1.34
CA VAL A 41 2.31 -4.93 1.37
C VAL A 41 2.33 -3.77 0.38
N ARG A 42 1.82 -3.98 -0.84
CA ARG A 42 1.70 -2.91 -1.84
C ARG A 42 0.80 -1.77 -1.38
N SER A 43 -0.30 -2.07 -0.71
CA SER A 43 -1.19 -1.06 -0.14
C SER A 43 -0.48 -0.25 0.94
N GLU A 44 0.19 -0.92 1.88
CA GLU A 44 0.91 -0.28 2.98
C GLU A 44 2.07 0.62 2.51
N VAL A 45 2.86 0.14 1.55
CA VAL A 45 3.99 0.91 0.99
C VAL A 45 3.53 2.00 0.01
N GLY A 46 2.34 1.85 -0.55
CA GLY A 46 1.77 2.78 -1.52
C GLY A 46 0.94 3.92 -0.93
N PHE A 47 0.98 4.13 0.40
CA PHE A 47 0.27 5.26 1.02
C PHE A 47 0.80 6.59 0.50
N ASP A 48 -0.12 7.48 0.19
CA ASP A 48 0.12 8.86 -0.24
C ASP A 48 1.01 9.05 -1.48
N THR A 49 1.28 7.97 -2.22
CA THR A 49 2.09 8.04 -3.46
C THR A 49 1.30 8.53 -4.68
N GLN A 50 -0.01 8.68 -4.57
CA GLN A 50 -0.90 9.12 -5.65
C GLN A 50 -0.89 10.62 -5.89
N TRP A 51 -0.40 11.43 -4.97
CA TRP A 51 -0.36 12.89 -5.08
C TRP A 51 0.76 13.33 -6.02
N SER A 52 0.51 14.30 -6.92
CA SER A 52 1.47 14.70 -7.95
C SER A 52 2.76 15.27 -7.38
N HIS A 53 2.71 15.82 -6.17
CA HIS A 53 3.86 16.39 -5.48
C HIS A 53 4.31 15.58 -4.25
N ALA A 54 3.92 14.29 -4.16
CA ALA A 54 4.21 13.44 -3.00
C ALA A 54 5.71 13.33 -2.67
N ASP A 55 6.58 13.37 -3.66
CA ASP A 55 8.03 13.27 -3.53
C ASP A 55 8.69 14.51 -2.87
N ARG A 56 8.01 15.66 -2.93
CA ARG A 56 8.46 16.96 -2.39
C ARG A 56 7.47 17.61 -1.43
N THR A 57 6.43 16.87 -1.02
CA THR A 57 5.49 17.29 0.02
C THR A 57 5.95 16.77 1.36
N TYR A 58 6.08 17.66 2.35
CA TYR A 58 6.50 17.32 3.69
C TYR A 58 5.48 17.80 4.71
N ARG A 59 5.26 16.99 5.75
CA ARG A 59 4.60 17.45 6.97
C ARG A 59 5.65 18.01 7.90
N VAL A 60 5.53 19.29 8.27
CA VAL A 60 6.33 19.94 9.30
C VAL A 60 5.69 19.63 10.65
N MET A 61 6.50 19.27 11.61
CA MET A 61 6.08 18.76 12.92
C MET A 61 6.87 19.44 14.02
N ARG A 62 6.36 19.40 15.26
CA ARG A 62 6.96 20.08 16.39
C ARG A 62 7.42 19.11 17.48
N ASN A 63 8.65 19.31 17.93
CA ASN A 63 9.22 18.58 19.06
C ASN A 63 9.24 19.50 20.29
N PHE A 64 8.99 18.93 21.47
CA PHE A 64 9.15 19.57 22.75
C PHE A 64 10.06 18.74 23.66
N GLU A 65 11.10 19.38 24.19
CA GLU A 65 12.01 18.82 25.18
C GLU A 65 11.95 19.69 26.43
N LEU A 66 10.94 19.45 27.27
CA LEU A 66 10.72 20.27 28.46
C LEU A 66 11.70 19.86 29.57
N PRO A 67 12.65 20.72 29.97
CA PRO A 67 13.57 20.43 31.05
C PRO A 67 12.84 20.07 32.35
N GLY A 68 13.16 18.93 32.94
CA GLY A 68 12.61 18.49 34.22
C GLY A 68 11.31 17.68 34.16
N THR A 69 10.70 17.46 33.00
CA THR A 69 9.46 16.67 32.85
C THR A 69 9.68 15.20 32.48
N GLY A 70 10.89 14.81 32.15
CA GLY A 70 11.33 13.41 31.99
C GLY A 70 11.05 12.75 30.63
N ALA A 71 10.09 13.19 29.85
CA ALA A 71 9.84 12.61 28.51
C ALA A 71 9.66 13.73 27.47
N PRO A 72 10.34 13.63 26.30
CA PRO A 72 10.08 14.51 25.18
C PRO A 72 8.68 14.27 24.63
N LEU A 73 8.05 15.32 24.12
CA LEU A 73 6.76 15.26 23.44
C LEU A 73 6.98 15.53 21.94
N TYR A 74 6.66 14.57 21.10
CA TYR A 74 6.81 14.65 19.66
C TYR A 74 5.44 14.72 18.99
N LEU A 75 5.04 15.93 18.56
CA LEU A 75 3.74 16.18 17.95
C LEU A 75 3.80 16.07 16.44
N ALA A 76 2.79 15.45 15.84
CA ALA A 76 2.53 15.52 14.40
C ALA A 76 2.00 16.91 13.96
N THR A 77 1.69 17.76 14.92
CA THR A 77 1.01 19.05 14.77
C THR A 77 1.88 20.24 15.16
N ASN A 78 1.43 21.42 14.79
CA ASN A 78 2.02 22.72 15.09
C ASN A 78 1.01 23.69 15.70
N ALA A 79 1.51 24.84 16.16
CA ALA A 79 0.68 25.97 16.52
C ALA A 79 0.13 26.71 15.26
N PRO A 80 -1.06 27.33 15.34
CA PRO A 80 -1.71 28.02 14.22
C PRO A 80 -0.82 29.02 13.48
N PRO A 81 0.04 29.85 14.17
CA PRO A 81 0.87 30.84 13.49
C PRO A 81 1.97 30.25 12.58
N VAL A 82 2.33 28.97 12.80
CA VAL A 82 3.45 28.34 12.08
C VAL A 82 3.22 28.33 10.56
N GLY A 83 2.05 27.90 10.08
CA GLY A 83 1.78 27.83 8.65
C GLY A 83 1.95 29.19 7.92
N PRO A 84 1.26 30.25 8.35
CA PRO A 84 1.42 31.59 7.76
C PRO A 84 2.84 32.13 7.82
N LEU A 85 3.58 31.87 8.92
CA LEU A 85 4.97 32.31 9.06
C LEU A 85 5.91 31.52 8.14
N LEU A 86 5.69 30.22 7.98
CA LEU A 86 6.46 29.43 7.01
C LEU A 86 6.26 29.93 5.59
N LYS A 87 5.03 30.25 5.20
CA LYS A 87 4.71 30.82 3.88
C LYS A 87 5.39 32.17 3.66
N LEU A 88 5.53 32.96 4.71
CA LEU A 88 6.13 34.32 4.65
C LEU A 88 7.67 34.26 4.60
N GLU A 89 8.29 33.39 5.41
CA GLU A 89 9.74 33.41 5.63
C GLU A 89 10.53 32.47 4.74
N PHE A 90 9.87 31.45 4.19
CA PHE A 90 10.50 30.41 3.37
C PHE A 90 9.93 30.41 1.96
N PRO A 91 10.43 31.26 1.06
CA PRO A 91 9.94 31.33 -0.32
C PRO A 91 10.18 30.05 -1.12
N GLN A 92 11.03 29.13 -0.62
CA GLN A 92 11.27 27.81 -1.18
C GLN A 92 10.08 26.83 -0.97
N PHE A 93 9.12 27.19 -0.12
CA PHE A 93 7.87 26.49 0.04
C PHE A 93 6.86 27.06 -0.95
N GLU A 94 6.66 26.39 -2.08
CA GLU A 94 5.72 26.81 -3.14
C GLU A 94 4.29 26.88 -2.60
N GLN A 95 3.95 25.94 -1.71
CA GLN A 95 2.65 25.89 -1.04
C GLN A 95 2.83 25.53 0.44
N VAL A 96 1.98 26.10 1.26
CA VAL A 96 1.87 25.79 2.70
C VAL A 96 0.39 25.66 3.02
N VAL A 97 -0.01 24.54 3.63
CA VAL A 97 -1.40 24.27 4.00
C VAL A 97 -1.49 23.79 5.44
N ARG A 98 -2.47 24.32 6.16
CA ARG A 98 -2.82 23.87 7.50
C ARG A 98 -4.10 23.04 7.45
N LEU A 99 -4.11 21.96 8.22
CA LEU A 99 -5.29 21.17 8.51
C LEU A 99 -5.47 21.08 10.03
N MET A 100 -6.69 21.25 10.51
CA MET A 100 -7.02 20.99 11.91
C MET A 100 -8.19 20.02 11.95
N ASP A 101 -8.02 18.90 12.65
CA ASP A 101 -9.10 17.93 12.86
C ASP A 101 -10.25 18.59 13.63
N ASN A 102 -11.44 18.41 13.13
CA ASN A 102 -12.68 18.93 13.71
C ASN A 102 -13.77 17.88 13.62
N THR A 103 -13.67 16.89 14.48
CA THR A 103 -14.77 15.95 14.61
C THR A 103 -16.02 16.67 15.09
N ALA A 104 -17.05 16.73 14.26
CA ALA A 104 -18.27 17.46 14.55
C ALA A 104 -19.52 16.60 14.35
N VAL A 105 -20.59 17.00 15.01
CA VAL A 105 -21.92 16.48 14.71
C VAL A 105 -22.52 17.29 13.56
N LEU A 106 -22.90 16.61 12.49
CA LEU A 106 -23.57 17.25 11.36
C LEU A 106 -25.06 16.95 11.38
N SER A 107 -25.87 17.95 11.00
CA SER A 107 -27.31 17.79 10.82
C SER A 107 -27.81 18.66 9.66
N MET A 108 -28.94 18.29 9.10
CA MET A 108 -29.66 19.16 8.17
C MET A 108 -30.43 20.23 8.92
N VAL A 109 -30.61 21.40 8.31
CA VAL A 109 -31.31 22.55 8.91
C VAL A 109 -32.79 22.18 9.29
N GLU A 110 -33.42 21.31 8.54
CA GLU A 110 -34.82 20.92 8.70
C GLU A 110 -35.04 19.54 9.35
N SER A 111 -33.95 18.84 9.74
CA SER A 111 -34.04 17.50 10.33
C SER A 111 -33.60 17.51 11.80
N ALA A 112 -34.33 16.74 12.60
CA ALA A 112 -33.90 16.46 13.99
C ALA A 112 -32.75 15.42 14.05
N ASP A 113 -32.45 14.76 12.92
CA ASP A 113 -31.41 13.75 12.87
C ASP A 113 -30.04 14.43 12.81
N SER A 114 -29.18 14.04 13.72
CA SER A 114 -27.80 14.49 13.80
C SER A 114 -26.88 13.29 13.83
N TYR A 115 -25.77 13.38 13.10
CA TYR A 115 -24.80 12.30 12.98
C TYR A 115 -23.41 12.79 13.39
N TYR A 116 -22.72 11.96 14.16
CA TYR A 116 -21.30 12.15 14.43
C TYR A 116 -20.51 11.77 13.17
N GLU A 117 -19.84 12.75 12.56
CA GLU A 117 -19.05 12.56 11.35
C GLU A 117 -17.57 12.74 11.68
N PRO A 118 -16.78 11.66 11.63
CA PRO A 118 -15.33 11.77 11.63
C PRO A 118 -14.84 12.32 10.28
N GLY A 119 -13.58 12.76 10.24
CA GLY A 119 -12.97 13.19 8.97
C GLY A 119 -13.45 14.56 8.48
N LEU A 120 -13.89 15.42 9.38
CA LEU A 120 -14.04 16.85 9.12
C LEU A 120 -12.75 17.57 9.51
N TYR A 121 -12.26 18.43 8.61
CA TYR A 121 -11.08 19.23 8.86
C TYR A 121 -11.34 20.70 8.54
N PHE A 122 -10.85 21.61 9.38
CA PHE A 122 -10.62 22.97 8.92
C PHE A 122 -9.37 22.97 8.06
N ALA A 123 -9.44 23.61 6.88
CA ALA A 123 -8.37 23.59 5.90
C ALA A 123 -8.16 24.96 5.26
N ASP A 124 -6.91 25.29 4.97
CA ASP A 124 -6.56 26.34 4.04
C ASP A 124 -6.94 25.91 2.60
N PRO A 125 -7.28 26.85 1.68
CA PRO A 125 -7.76 26.51 0.33
C PRO A 125 -6.73 25.72 -0.49
N GLU A 126 -5.44 25.87 -0.21
CA GLU A 126 -4.35 25.16 -0.88
C GLU A 126 -4.42 23.62 -0.69
N VAL A 127 -5.28 23.10 0.18
CA VAL A 127 -5.44 21.66 0.41
C VAL A 127 -5.81 20.91 -0.87
N PHE A 128 -6.62 21.51 -1.73
CA PHE A 128 -7.06 20.89 -2.98
C PHE A 128 -5.93 20.78 -4.01
N ASP A 129 -5.00 21.73 -4.01
CA ASP A 129 -3.84 21.72 -4.90
C ASP A 129 -2.72 20.82 -4.35
N VAL A 130 -2.45 20.88 -3.04
CA VAL A 130 -1.40 20.06 -2.40
C VAL A 130 -1.69 18.58 -2.52
N PHE A 131 -2.97 18.18 -2.40
CA PHE A 131 -3.40 16.78 -2.43
C PHE A 131 -4.20 16.43 -3.70
N ASP A 132 -4.12 17.22 -4.77
CA ASP A 132 -4.78 16.95 -6.07
C ASP A 132 -6.22 16.43 -5.92
N ILE A 133 -7.02 17.01 -5.03
CA ILE A 133 -8.35 16.51 -4.70
C ILE A 133 -9.33 16.89 -5.81
N PRO A 134 -9.86 15.90 -6.59
CA PRO A 134 -10.74 16.21 -7.69
C PRO A 134 -12.12 16.66 -7.21
N LEU A 135 -12.65 17.70 -7.83
CA LEU A 135 -14.01 18.16 -7.61
C LEU A 135 -14.99 17.49 -8.60
N LEU A 136 -16.13 17.05 -8.07
CA LEU A 136 -17.28 16.60 -8.86
C LEU A 136 -18.21 17.77 -9.19
N GLN A 137 -18.35 18.73 -8.26
CA GLN A 137 -19.16 19.92 -8.39
C GLN A 137 -18.49 21.10 -7.68
N GLY A 138 -18.71 22.30 -8.17
CA GLY A 138 -18.14 23.54 -7.64
C GLY A 138 -17.05 24.11 -8.54
N ASN A 139 -16.64 25.33 -8.23
CA ASN A 139 -15.56 26.04 -8.93
C ASN A 139 -14.34 26.07 -8.00
N PRO A 140 -13.15 25.59 -8.41
CA PRO A 140 -11.94 25.61 -7.58
C PRO A 140 -11.60 27.00 -7.01
N ASP A 141 -11.79 28.05 -7.79
CA ASP A 141 -11.48 29.43 -7.38
C ASP A 141 -12.48 30.01 -6.35
N GLU A 142 -13.60 29.33 -6.12
CA GLU A 142 -14.69 29.81 -5.27
C GLU A 142 -14.97 28.93 -4.05
N LEU A 143 -14.12 27.92 -3.78
CA LEU A 143 -14.37 26.95 -2.71
C LEU A 143 -14.38 27.58 -1.32
N PHE A 144 -13.35 28.41 -1.01
CA PHE A 144 -13.15 29.03 0.29
C PHE A 144 -12.88 30.54 0.15
N THR A 145 -13.90 31.27 -0.27
CA THR A 145 -13.85 32.75 -0.40
C THR A 145 -14.18 33.48 0.89
N GLY A 146 -14.64 32.77 1.92
CA GLY A 146 -15.04 33.32 3.20
C GLY A 146 -15.21 32.24 4.28
N PRO A 147 -15.59 32.64 5.51
CA PRO A 147 -15.93 31.71 6.57
C PRO A 147 -17.25 30.99 6.29
N PHE A 148 -17.52 29.92 7.04
CA PHE A 148 -18.74 29.11 6.99
C PHE A 148 -19.00 28.46 5.63
N GLN A 149 -17.95 28.07 4.96
CA GLN A 149 -17.96 27.32 3.70
C GLN A 149 -17.39 25.91 3.91
N VAL A 150 -17.98 24.92 3.22
CA VAL A 150 -17.56 23.52 3.33
C VAL A 150 -17.56 22.87 1.96
N VAL A 151 -16.54 22.06 1.70
CA VAL A 151 -16.49 21.08 0.60
C VAL A 151 -16.69 19.72 1.22
N ILE A 152 -17.64 18.93 0.72
CA ILE A 152 -17.99 17.60 1.21
C ILE A 152 -17.64 16.56 0.16
N ASP A 153 -17.42 15.32 0.57
CA ASP A 153 -17.24 14.22 -0.37
C ASP A 153 -18.58 13.71 -0.94
N GLU A 154 -18.49 12.83 -1.94
CA GLU A 154 -19.64 12.22 -2.59
C GLU A 154 -20.51 11.45 -1.59
N SER A 155 -19.91 10.78 -0.60
CA SER A 155 -20.61 9.99 0.42
C SER A 155 -21.48 10.87 1.33
N LEU A 156 -20.94 11.98 1.80
CA LEU A 156 -21.69 12.96 2.59
C LEU A 156 -22.73 13.67 1.74
N ALA A 157 -22.41 14.02 0.49
CA ALA A 157 -23.37 14.62 -0.44
C ALA A 157 -24.60 13.69 -0.64
N GLN A 158 -24.36 12.40 -0.81
CA GLN A 158 -25.43 11.41 -0.97
C GLN A 158 -26.25 11.19 0.31
N LYS A 159 -25.57 11.24 1.49
CA LYS A 159 -26.18 11.06 2.81
C LYS A 159 -27.09 12.24 3.18
N TYR A 160 -26.61 13.46 3.02
CA TYR A 160 -27.32 14.67 3.45
C TYR A 160 -28.23 15.26 2.36
N PHE A 161 -27.94 15.01 1.09
CA PHE A 161 -28.70 15.52 -0.06
C PHE A 161 -29.10 14.40 -1.03
N PRO A 162 -29.88 13.41 -0.58
CA PRO A 162 -30.21 12.24 -1.40
C PRO A 162 -31.03 12.57 -2.66
N ALA A 163 -31.74 13.68 -2.67
CA ALA A 163 -32.48 14.19 -3.83
C ALA A 163 -31.62 15.04 -4.79
N GLY A 164 -30.30 15.20 -4.51
CA GLY A 164 -29.39 16.11 -5.21
C GLY A 164 -29.45 17.53 -4.66
N GLY A 165 -28.68 18.45 -5.27
CA GLY A 165 -28.62 19.85 -4.83
C GLY A 165 -27.71 20.08 -3.63
N ALA A 166 -26.67 19.28 -3.45
CA ALA A 166 -25.69 19.47 -2.40
C ALA A 166 -24.97 20.83 -2.55
N LEU A 167 -24.56 21.17 -3.78
CA LEU A 167 -23.93 22.46 -4.06
C LEU A 167 -24.85 23.64 -3.74
N GLY A 168 -24.42 24.56 -2.89
CA GLY A 168 -25.20 25.68 -2.39
C GLY A 168 -26.11 25.34 -1.20
N GLY A 169 -26.25 24.07 -0.84
CA GLY A 169 -26.97 23.61 0.34
C GLY A 169 -26.31 24.05 1.65
N THR A 170 -27.02 23.92 2.76
CA THR A 170 -26.51 24.28 4.10
C THR A 170 -26.58 23.09 5.03
N ILE A 171 -25.50 22.83 5.73
CA ILE A 171 -25.38 21.80 6.78
C ILE A 171 -25.13 22.52 8.11
N MET A 172 -25.73 22.05 9.19
CA MET A 172 -25.45 22.55 10.54
C MET A 172 -24.31 21.75 11.16
N MET A 173 -23.24 22.43 11.55
CA MET A 173 -22.11 21.86 12.26
C MET A 173 -22.30 22.09 13.76
N SER A 174 -22.24 21.02 14.56
CA SER A 174 -22.49 21.01 16.00
C SER A 174 -23.82 21.64 16.44
N GLY A 175 -24.81 21.61 15.56
CA GLY A 175 -26.16 22.16 15.82
C GLY A 175 -26.29 23.67 15.83
N GLU A 176 -25.17 24.42 15.77
CA GLU A 176 -25.15 25.87 15.96
C GLU A 176 -24.56 26.64 14.77
N VAL A 177 -23.64 26.04 14.04
CA VAL A 177 -22.89 26.73 12.98
C VAL A 177 -23.38 26.30 11.60
N PRO A 178 -24.11 27.15 10.87
CA PRO A 178 -24.49 26.86 9.50
C PRO A 178 -23.27 26.98 8.58
N VAL A 179 -22.98 25.92 7.80
CA VAL A 179 -21.92 25.94 6.79
C VAL A 179 -22.53 25.66 5.42
N ARG A 180 -22.17 26.48 4.44
CA ARG A 180 -22.66 26.37 3.06
C ARG A 180 -21.76 25.46 2.26
N VAL A 181 -22.34 24.51 1.54
CA VAL A 181 -21.60 23.62 0.62
C VAL A 181 -21.21 24.41 -0.64
N THR A 182 -19.92 24.59 -0.83
CA THR A 182 -19.32 25.31 -1.98
C THR A 182 -18.70 24.37 -3.00
N GLY A 183 -18.54 23.10 -2.65
CA GLY A 183 -18.04 22.09 -3.57
C GLY A 183 -18.40 20.67 -3.11
N VAL A 184 -18.39 19.76 -4.07
CA VAL A 184 -18.45 18.33 -3.82
C VAL A 184 -17.21 17.69 -4.43
N MET A 185 -16.42 17.02 -3.61
CA MET A 185 -15.19 16.33 -4.02
C MET A 185 -15.42 14.82 -4.18
N THR A 186 -14.52 14.14 -4.87
CA THR A 186 -14.50 12.68 -4.89
C THR A 186 -14.16 12.13 -3.50
N ASN A 187 -14.66 10.94 -3.18
CA ASN A 187 -14.19 10.24 -1.98
C ASN A 187 -12.67 10.02 -2.06
N LEU A 188 -11.95 10.36 -1.01
CA LEU A 188 -10.51 10.12 -0.96
C LEU A 188 -10.19 8.62 -1.00
N PRO A 189 -9.08 8.23 -1.62
CA PRO A 189 -8.64 6.85 -1.61
C PRO A 189 -8.25 6.42 -0.19
N ARG A 190 -8.50 5.17 0.18
CA ARG A 190 -8.20 4.67 1.52
C ARG A 190 -6.71 4.50 1.84
N ASN A 191 -5.84 4.56 0.84
CA ASN A 191 -4.39 4.50 1.00
C ASN A 191 -3.77 5.90 1.14
N THR A 192 -4.37 6.72 1.96
CA THR A 192 -3.85 8.04 2.35
C THR A 192 -3.93 8.22 3.86
N HIS A 193 -3.01 9.01 4.42
CA HIS A 193 -3.05 9.41 5.82
C HIS A 193 -4.17 10.41 6.14
N LEU A 194 -4.83 10.96 5.10
CA LEU A 194 -6.00 11.84 5.24
C LEU A 194 -7.29 11.01 5.19
N ASP A 195 -8.04 10.94 6.28
CA ASP A 195 -9.39 10.37 6.30
C ASP A 195 -10.41 11.51 6.26
N ALA A 196 -10.40 12.25 5.15
CA ALA A 196 -11.21 13.45 5.04
C ALA A 196 -12.48 13.20 4.23
N HIS A 197 -13.62 13.49 4.86
CA HIS A 197 -14.95 13.50 4.26
C HIS A 197 -15.45 14.93 4.00
N ALA A 198 -14.93 15.90 4.74
CA ALA A 198 -15.25 17.30 4.52
C ALA A 198 -14.08 18.21 4.91
N PHE A 199 -13.92 19.26 4.12
CA PHE A 199 -13.05 20.39 4.46
C PHE A 199 -13.90 21.65 4.69
N VAL A 200 -13.75 22.24 5.86
CA VAL A 200 -14.36 23.53 6.24
C VAL A 200 -13.30 24.61 6.09
N SER A 201 -13.68 25.76 5.55
CA SER A 201 -12.74 26.88 5.40
C SER A 201 -12.00 27.20 6.70
N MET A 202 -10.68 27.37 6.65
CA MET A 202 -9.84 27.79 7.78
C MET A 202 -10.30 29.12 8.38
N GLN A 203 -10.85 30.01 7.57
CA GLN A 203 -11.44 31.25 8.06
C GLN A 203 -12.60 31.03 9.05
N THR A 204 -13.31 29.90 8.95
CA THR A 204 -14.30 29.50 9.95
C THR A 204 -13.66 29.18 11.29
N ALA A 205 -12.53 28.46 11.27
CA ALA A 205 -11.75 28.22 12.49
C ALA A 205 -11.23 29.52 13.09
N GLU A 206 -10.78 30.46 12.27
CA GLU A 206 -10.33 31.79 12.71
C GLU A 206 -11.44 32.57 13.43
N VAL A 207 -12.68 32.51 12.91
CA VAL A 207 -13.84 33.13 13.58
C VAL A 207 -14.18 32.44 14.89
N ILE A 208 -14.21 31.08 14.90
CA ILE A 208 -14.61 30.29 16.08
C ILE A 208 -13.56 30.34 17.20
N LEU A 209 -12.28 30.20 16.84
CA LEU A 209 -11.19 30.11 17.79
C LEU A 209 -10.65 31.48 18.24
N GLY A 210 -10.85 32.53 17.44
CA GLY A 210 -10.45 33.88 17.78
C GLY A 210 -8.97 33.99 18.20
N GLU A 211 -8.72 34.50 19.40
CA GLU A 211 -7.36 34.70 19.93
C GLU A 211 -6.52 33.41 20.00
N ARG A 212 -7.14 32.24 20.09
CA ARG A 212 -6.42 30.98 20.08
C ARG A 212 -5.60 30.76 18.80
N MET A 213 -5.99 31.38 17.69
CA MET A 213 -5.24 31.36 16.42
C MET A 213 -3.87 32.03 16.51
N GLN A 214 -3.61 32.82 17.58
CA GLN A 214 -2.30 33.41 17.83
C GLN A 214 -1.49 32.67 18.90
N SER A 215 -2.06 31.60 19.46
CA SER A 215 -1.45 30.89 20.58
C SER A 215 -0.39 29.89 20.14
N TRP A 216 0.83 30.05 20.61
CA TRP A 216 1.92 29.07 20.41
C TRP A 216 1.79 27.79 21.25
N GLY A 217 0.89 27.79 22.23
CA GLY A 217 0.56 26.63 23.05
C GLY A 217 -0.57 25.75 22.49
N PHE A 218 -1.28 26.21 21.46
CA PHE A 218 -2.39 25.48 20.87
C PHE A 218 -1.91 24.67 19.65
N ASN A 219 -1.35 23.47 19.90
CA ASN A 219 -0.70 22.67 18.87
C ASN A 219 -1.65 21.62 18.28
N ASN A 220 -2.60 22.02 17.43
CA ASN A 220 -3.60 21.15 16.82
C ASN A 220 -3.64 21.24 15.29
N PHE A 221 -2.65 21.87 14.66
CA PHE A 221 -2.62 22.09 13.21
C PHE A 221 -1.56 21.22 12.54
N HIS A 222 -1.99 20.32 11.67
CA HIS A 222 -1.09 19.65 10.75
C HIS A 222 -0.67 20.63 9.67
N THR A 223 0.62 20.83 9.51
CA THR A 223 1.16 21.79 8.54
C THR A 223 1.94 21.03 7.47
N TYR A 224 1.48 21.16 6.24
CA TYR A 224 2.17 20.57 5.08
C TYR A 224 2.78 21.65 4.23
N VAL A 225 3.93 21.36 3.63
CA VAL A 225 4.64 22.22 2.72
C VAL A 225 5.00 21.46 1.46
N VAL A 226 4.81 22.12 0.31
CA VAL A 226 5.34 21.63 -0.98
C VAL A 226 6.58 22.44 -1.27
N THR A 227 7.72 21.79 -1.41
CA THR A 227 9.00 22.44 -1.65
C THR A 227 9.24 22.63 -3.15
N GLU A 228 10.13 23.58 -3.50
CA GLU A 228 10.75 23.61 -4.82
C GLU A 228 11.40 22.24 -5.14
N PRO A 229 11.51 21.87 -6.43
CA PRO A 229 12.25 20.69 -6.83
C PRO A 229 13.67 20.68 -6.24
N ASP A 230 14.13 19.50 -5.80
CA ASP A 230 15.47 19.27 -5.26
C ASP A 230 15.83 20.08 -3.99
N TYR A 231 14.85 20.71 -3.32
CA TYR A 231 15.08 21.40 -2.05
C TYR A 231 15.41 20.41 -0.94
N ASP A 232 16.54 20.65 -0.26
CA ASP A 232 16.91 19.83 0.91
C ASP A 232 16.27 20.40 2.20
N MET A 233 15.34 19.63 2.77
CA MET A 233 14.68 19.97 4.03
C MET A 233 15.65 20.15 5.21
N ALA A 234 16.87 19.61 5.16
CA ALA A 234 17.89 19.87 6.17
C ALA A 234 18.23 21.37 6.29
N ASN A 235 18.17 22.12 5.17
CA ASN A 235 18.37 23.57 5.18
C ASN A 235 17.29 24.31 5.97
N PHE A 236 16.03 23.87 5.87
CA PHE A 236 14.94 24.42 6.68
C PHE A 236 15.14 24.06 8.16
N LEU A 237 15.39 22.78 8.45
CA LEU A 237 15.55 22.31 9.83
C LEU A 237 16.71 22.96 10.56
N SER A 238 17.80 23.31 9.86
CA SER A 238 18.93 24.06 10.44
C SER A 238 18.57 25.48 10.89
N GLN A 239 17.49 26.04 10.39
CA GLN A 239 16.99 27.38 10.74
C GLN A 239 15.90 27.34 11.83
N SER A 240 15.58 26.15 12.35
CA SER A 240 14.54 25.94 13.37
C SER A 240 14.76 26.82 14.60
N ASP A 241 15.97 26.85 15.15
CA ASP A 241 16.31 27.60 16.35
C ASP A 241 16.13 29.10 16.15
N ASP A 242 16.58 29.63 15.00
CA ASP A 242 16.46 31.04 14.66
C ASP A 242 14.99 31.44 14.43
N PHE A 243 14.20 30.55 13.86
CA PHE A 243 12.76 30.76 13.71
C PHE A 243 12.08 30.87 15.07
N PHE A 244 12.29 29.91 15.97
CA PHE A 244 11.66 29.95 17.30
C PHE A 244 12.17 31.09 18.16
N ARG A 245 13.46 31.47 18.03
CA ARG A 245 14.02 32.64 18.72
C ARG A 245 13.33 33.93 18.32
N ARG A 246 13.09 34.12 17.03
CA ARG A 246 12.42 35.33 16.50
C ARG A 246 10.96 35.43 16.94
N HIS A 247 10.24 34.34 17.01
CA HIS A 247 8.79 34.32 17.21
C HIS A 247 8.32 34.00 18.62
N MET A 248 9.14 33.31 19.42
CA MET A 248 8.79 32.89 20.76
C MET A 248 9.77 33.38 21.84
N GLY A 249 10.89 34.00 21.44
CA GLY A 249 11.91 34.52 22.36
C GLY A 249 13.17 33.68 22.44
N GLU A 250 14.20 34.23 23.09
CA GLU A 250 15.57 33.70 23.09
C GLU A 250 15.67 32.26 23.68
N ASP A 251 14.82 31.92 24.65
CA ASP A 251 14.85 30.64 25.34
C ASP A 251 14.11 29.53 24.58
N ALA A 252 13.32 29.85 23.55
CA ALA A 252 12.46 28.90 22.85
C ALA A 252 13.21 27.71 22.24
N PRO A 253 14.40 27.86 21.61
CA PRO A 253 15.16 26.73 21.07
C PRO A 253 15.60 25.70 22.13
N SER A 254 15.62 26.09 23.40
CA SER A 254 15.98 25.17 24.49
C SER A 254 14.91 24.10 24.77
N PHE A 255 13.69 24.30 24.32
CA PHE A 255 12.58 23.38 24.60
C PHE A 255 11.71 23.04 23.36
N THR A 256 11.92 23.67 22.22
CA THR A 256 11.13 23.37 21.03
C THR A 256 11.95 23.44 19.73
N SER A 257 11.69 22.54 18.81
CA SER A 257 12.32 22.47 17.50
C SER A 257 11.36 21.93 16.43
N PHE A 258 11.69 22.16 15.15
CA PHE A 258 10.99 21.51 14.06
C PHE A 258 11.58 20.14 13.73
N SER A 259 10.73 19.31 13.17
CA SER A 259 11.10 18.13 12.39
C SER A 259 10.18 18.06 11.16
N ALA A 260 10.57 17.29 10.16
CA ALA A 260 9.81 17.13 8.95
C ALA A 260 9.85 15.68 8.48
N ILE A 261 8.78 15.21 7.85
CA ILE A 261 8.67 13.89 7.25
C ILE A 261 7.99 14.00 5.88
N LYS A 262 8.45 13.23 4.90
CA LYS A 262 7.75 13.14 3.62
C LYS A 262 6.34 12.58 3.80
N VAL A 263 5.40 13.08 3.03
CA VAL A 263 4.01 12.59 3.11
C VAL A 263 3.92 11.07 2.86
N THR A 264 4.73 10.54 1.96
CA THR A 264 4.81 9.10 1.63
C THR A 264 5.36 8.23 2.78
N ASP A 265 6.06 8.83 3.72
CA ASP A 265 6.70 8.13 4.85
C ASP A 265 5.84 8.18 6.13
N ILE A 266 4.82 9.04 6.17
CA ILE A 266 3.97 9.25 7.36
C ILE A 266 3.40 7.92 7.84
N HIS A 267 2.75 7.18 6.96
CA HIS A 267 2.03 5.97 7.31
C HIS A 267 2.90 4.90 8.01
N LEU A 268 4.13 4.70 7.56
CA LEU A 268 4.98 3.61 8.07
C LEU A 268 6.05 4.05 9.06
N GLN A 269 6.39 5.33 9.10
CA GLN A 269 7.55 5.82 9.87
C GLN A 269 7.19 6.87 10.93
N SER A 270 6.04 7.54 10.81
CA SER A 270 5.63 8.50 11.83
C SER A 270 4.96 7.78 13.02
N HIS A 271 5.49 8.00 14.22
CA HIS A 271 4.94 7.49 15.48
C HIS A 271 4.91 8.65 16.49
N ARG A 272 4.04 9.63 16.20
CA ARG A 272 3.95 10.86 16.96
C ARG A 272 2.60 10.99 17.62
N ASP A 273 2.52 11.84 18.64
CA ASP A 273 1.24 12.22 19.22
C ASP A 273 0.44 13.10 18.27
N ASN A 274 -0.87 13.02 18.33
CA ASN A 274 -1.83 13.72 17.47
C ASN A 274 -1.71 13.38 15.98
N GLU A 275 -1.48 12.13 15.62
CA GLU A 275 -1.63 11.69 14.23
C GLU A 275 -3.09 11.76 13.77
N LEU A 276 -3.32 12.02 12.48
CA LEU A 276 -4.68 12.06 11.90
C LEU A 276 -5.35 10.68 11.90
N GLN A 277 -4.57 9.64 11.68
CA GLN A 277 -5.00 8.24 11.70
C GLN A 277 -3.96 7.38 12.42
N ALA A 278 -4.38 6.19 12.82
CA ALA A 278 -3.45 5.18 13.31
C ALA A 278 -2.49 4.75 12.21
N ASN A 279 -1.21 4.92 12.45
CA ASN A 279 -0.16 4.58 11.49
C ASN A 279 0.08 3.08 11.39
N GLY A 280 0.50 2.64 10.22
CA GLY A 280 1.02 1.30 9.97
C GLY A 280 2.39 1.10 10.63
N SER A 281 3.00 -0.04 10.36
CA SER A 281 4.33 -0.37 10.89
C SER A 281 5.22 -0.99 9.82
N ALA A 282 6.35 -0.36 9.55
CA ALA A 282 7.36 -0.90 8.64
C ALA A 282 7.85 -2.30 9.08
N ALA A 283 7.89 -2.59 10.39
CA ALA A 283 8.24 -3.91 10.91
C ALA A 283 7.18 -4.97 10.54
N VAL A 284 5.90 -4.60 10.57
CA VAL A 284 4.80 -5.48 10.14
C VAL A 284 4.93 -5.78 8.65
N VAL A 285 5.14 -4.77 7.82
CA VAL A 285 5.33 -4.92 6.37
C VAL A 285 6.52 -5.84 6.06
N LEU A 286 7.65 -5.64 6.72
CA LEU A 286 8.84 -6.50 6.57
C LEU A 286 8.55 -7.95 7.00
N THR A 287 7.85 -8.12 8.13
CA THR A 287 7.49 -9.45 8.66
C THR A 287 6.58 -10.20 7.69
N PHE A 288 5.52 -9.56 7.19
CA PHE A 288 4.63 -10.17 6.20
C PHE A 288 5.36 -10.47 4.89
N SER A 289 6.26 -9.60 4.44
CA SER A 289 7.10 -9.84 3.27
C SER A 289 7.98 -11.08 3.45
N ALA A 290 8.61 -11.23 4.60
CA ALA A 290 9.41 -12.42 4.93
C ALA A 290 8.54 -13.68 4.95
N ILE A 291 7.35 -13.64 5.57
CA ILE A 291 6.39 -14.75 5.60
C ILE A 291 6.00 -15.14 4.17
N ALA A 292 5.70 -14.18 3.30
CA ALA A 292 5.37 -14.45 1.90
C ALA A 292 6.50 -15.19 1.17
N VAL A 293 7.75 -14.78 1.37
CA VAL A 293 8.93 -15.45 0.81
C VAL A 293 9.05 -16.89 1.34
N PHE A 294 8.87 -17.11 2.65
CA PHE A 294 8.91 -18.44 3.23
C PHE A 294 7.79 -19.35 2.70
N ILE A 295 6.55 -18.86 2.60
CA ILE A 295 5.43 -19.60 2.03
C ILE A 295 5.75 -20.00 0.58
N LEU A 296 6.29 -19.07 -0.22
CA LEU A 296 6.68 -19.33 -1.60
C LEU A 296 7.76 -20.44 -1.69
N LEU A 297 8.78 -20.34 -0.85
CA LEU A 297 9.84 -21.36 -0.78
C LEU A 297 9.30 -22.73 -0.39
N ILE A 298 8.44 -22.79 0.63
CA ILE A 298 7.80 -24.06 1.06
C ILE A 298 6.97 -24.65 -0.08
N ALA A 299 6.17 -23.82 -0.80
CA ALA A 299 5.39 -24.27 -1.94
C ALA A 299 6.29 -24.81 -3.08
N CYS A 300 7.38 -24.11 -3.38
CA CYS A 300 8.37 -24.55 -4.38
C CYS A 300 9.08 -25.83 -3.96
N PHE A 301 9.52 -25.98 -2.72
CA PHE A 301 10.15 -27.19 -2.22
C PHE A 301 9.18 -28.38 -2.22
N ASN A 302 7.93 -28.17 -1.81
CA ASN A 302 6.91 -29.22 -1.89
C ASN A 302 6.72 -29.70 -3.33
N PHE A 303 6.57 -28.76 -4.29
CA PHE A 303 6.48 -29.09 -5.71
C PHE A 303 7.73 -29.85 -6.20
N MET A 304 8.93 -29.36 -5.84
CA MET A 304 10.20 -29.96 -6.21
C MET A 304 10.31 -31.40 -5.69
N ASN A 305 9.96 -31.63 -4.43
CA ASN A 305 10.01 -32.95 -3.80
C ASN A 305 9.07 -33.95 -4.49
N LEU A 306 7.82 -33.57 -4.72
CA LEU A 306 6.84 -34.41 -5.41
C LEU A 306 7.24 -34.65 -6.88
N SER A 307 7.75 -33.61 -7.56
CA SER A 307 8.22 -33.70 -8.95
C SER A 307 9.42 -34.65 -9.08
N THR A 308 10.38 -34.57 -8.13
CA THR A 308 11.55 -35.47 -8.07
C THR A 308 11.16 -36.91 -7.78
N ALA A 309 10.24 -37.16 -6.84
CA ALA A 309 9.75 -38.49 -6.54
C ALA A 309 9.12 -39.17 -7.78
N ARG A 310 8.37 -38.41 -8.59
CA ARG A 310 7.79 -38.87 -9.84
C ARG A 310 8.83 -39.08 -10.95
N SER A 311 9.88 -38.29 -10.95
CA SER A 311 10.94 -38.35 -11.95
C SER A 311 11.60 -39.73 -12.01
N LEU A 312 11.70 -40.40 -10.87
CA LEU A 312 12.25 -41.77 -10.80
C LEU A 312 11.40 -42.80 -11.58
N SER A 313 10.07 -42.65 -11.56
CA SER A 313 9.18 -43.55 -12.33
C SER A 313 9.28 -43.30 -13.85
N ARG A 314 9.71 -42.12 -14.27
CA ARG A 314 9.90 -41.72 -15.69
C ARG A 314 11.33 -41.95 -16.19
N ALA A 315 12.24 -42.40 -15.33
CA ALA A 315 13.64 -42.59 -15.70
C ALA A 315 13.80 -43.49 -16.93
N ARG A 316 13.00 -44.59 -17.06
CA ARG A 316 13.03 -45.47 -18.23
C ARG A 316 12.68 -44.75 -19.54
N GLU A 317 11.65 -43.89 -19.51
CA GLU A 317 11.24 -43.04 -20.64
C GLU A 317 12.38 -42.10 -21.09
N VAL A 318 13.02 -41.46 -20.11
CA VAL A 318 14.16 -40.55 -20.32
C VAL A 318 15.35 -41.30 -20.89
N GLY A 319 15.63 -42.52 -20.36
CA GLY A 319 16.70 -43.39 -20.85
C GLY A 319 16.52 -43.76 -22.32
N MET A 320 15.30 -44.13 -22.69
CA MET A 320 14.96 -44.50 -24.08
C MET A 320 15.12 -43.31 -25.03
N ARG A 321 14.67 -42.12 -24.62
CA ARG A 321 14.86 -40.90 -25.43
C ARG A 321 16.33 -40.51 -25.66
N LYS A 322 17.19 -40.72 -24.64
CA LYS A 322 18.64 -40.50 -24.77
C LYS A 322 19.28 -41.49 -25.73
N VAL A 323 18.85 -42.75 -25.73
CA VAL A 323 19.32 -43.76 -26.70
C VAL A 323 18.89 -43.41 -28.12
N CYS A 324 17.70 -42.82 -28.29
CA CYS A 324 17.22 -42.27 -29.57
C CYS A 324 17.84 -40.93 -29.96
N GLY A 325 18.88 -40.41 -29.23
CA GLY A 325 19.65 -39.24 -29.60
C GLY A 325 19.20 -37.93 -28.96
N ALA A 326 18.29 -37.94 -27.97
CA ALA A 326 17.91 -36.70 -27.30
C ALA A 326 19.04 -36.12 -26.43
N SER A 327 19.37 -34.84 -26.58
CA SER A 327 20.38 -34.17 -25.80
C SER A 327 19.88 -33.89 -24.35
N ARG A 328 20.84 -33.72 -23.40
CA ARG A 328 20.50 -33.36 -21.99
C ARG A 328 19.69 -32.07 -21.91
N GLY A 329 20.04 -31.07 -22.72
CA GLY A 329 19.35 -29.79 -22.76
C GLY A 329 17.89 -29.90 -23.24
N GLN A 330 17.61 -30.75 -24.21
CA GLN A 330 16.25 -31.00 -24.70
C GLN A 330 15.38 -31.63 -23.65
N ILE A 331 15.92 -32.57 -22.88
CA ILE A 331 15.22 -33.25 -21.77
C ILE A 331 14.96 -32.24 -20.63
N ALA A 332 15.98 -31.49 -20.23
CA ALA A 332 15.83 -30.44 -19.19
C ALA A 332 14.78 -29.40 -19.58
N LEU A 333 14.81 -28.88 -20.83
CA LEU A 333 13.86 -27.90 -21.31
C LEU A 333 12.42 -28.45 -21.34
N GLN A 334 12.24 -29.73 -21.68
CA GLN A 334 10.92 -30.36 -21.63
C GLN A 334 10.35 -30.38 -20.20
N PHE A 335 11.16 -30.80 -19.20
CA PHE A 335 10.70 -30.84 -17.79
C PHE A 335 10.46 -29.45 -17.23
N LEU A 336 11.30 -28.47 -17.58
CA LEU A 336 11.05 -27.06 -17.25
C LEU A 336 9.74 -26.56 -17.85
N THR A 337 9.46 -26.88 -19.11
CA THR A 337 8.18 -26.50 -19.74
C THR A 337 6.99 -27.15 -19.00
N GLU A 338 7.09 -28.42 -18.61
CA GLU A 338 6.04 -29.08 -17.81
C GLU A 338 5.82 -28.34 -16.48
N SER A 339 6.89 -27.96 -15.78
CA SER A 339 6.83 -27.22 -14.50
C SER A 339 6.22 -25.85 -14.65
N VAL A 340 6.57 -25.10 -15.71
CA VAL A 340 5.99 -23.78 -16.01
C VAL A 340 4.50 -23.90 -16.32
N VAL A 341 4.06 -24.92 -17.04
CA VAL A 341 2.63 -25.15 -17.32
C VAL A 341 1.87 -25.41 -16.02
N ILE A 342 2.41 -26.23 -15.12
CA ILE A 342 1.79 -26.48 -13.80
C ILE A 342 1.72 -25.20 -12.98
N ALA A 343 2.81 -24.42 -12.95
CA ALA A 343 2.86 -23.13 -12.27
C ALA A 343 1.84 -22.13 -12.85
N ALA A 344 1.70 -22.09 -14.18
CA ALA A 344 0.71 -21.22 -14.82
C ALA A 344 -0.73 -21.59 -14.44
N LEU A 345 -1.05 -22.89 -14.43
CA LEU A 345 -2.34 -23.38 -13.95
C LEU A 345 -2.57 -23.04 -12.48
N ALA A 346 -1.53 -23.18 -11.64
CA ALA A 346 -1.61 -22.82 -10.23
C ALA A 346 -1.78 -21.32 -10.02
N VAL A 347 -1.11 -20.46 -10.79
CA VAL A 347 -1.30 -19.00 -10.75
C VAL A 347 -2.72 -18.61 -11.15
N CYS A 348 -3.27 -19.20 -12.23
CA CYS A 348 -4.66 -18.97 -12.61
C CYS A 348 -5.64 -19.37 -11.51
N ALA A 349 -5.47 -20.54 -10.92
CA ALA A 349 -6.29 -21.02 -9.81
C ALA A 349 -6.11 -20.16 -8.54
N ALA A 350 -4.87 -19.73 -8.23
CA ALA A 350 -4.57 -18.81 -7.12
C ALA A 350 -5.24 -17.46 -7.32
N THR A 351 -5.22 -16.91 -8.53
CA THR A 351 -5.91 -15.66 -8.85
C THR A 351 -7.42 -15.76 -8.60
N LEU A 352 -8.05 -16.88 -8.99
CA LEU A 352 -9.46 -17.13 -8.69
C LEU A 352 -9.73 -17.23 -7.19
N LEU A 353 -8.86 -17.91 -6.43
CA LEU A 353 -8.96 -17.96 -4.97
C LEU A 353 -8.82 -16.57 -4.35
N VAL A 354 -7.87 -15.76 -4.81
CA VAL A 354 -7.70 -14.37 -4.35
C VAL A 354 -8.99 -13.59 -4.58
N PHE A 355 -9.58 -13.64 -5.77
CA PHE A 355 -10.87 -12.96 -6.03
C PHE A 355 -11.98 -13.41 -5.07
N MET A 356 -12.05 -14.70 -4.77
CA MET A 356 -13.08 -15.23 -3.89
C MET A 356 -12.88 -14.82 -2.43
N PHE A 357 -11.64 -14.80 -1.95
CA PHE A 357 -11.34 -14.48 -0.55
C PHE A 357 -11.06 -12.99 -0.28
N LEU A 358 -10.81 -12.17 -1.32
CA LEU A 358 -10.50 -10.74 -1.18
C LEU A 358 -11.55 -9.93 -0.39
N PRO A 359 -12.88 -10.13 -0.59
CA PRO A 359 -13.87 -9.42 0.22
C PRO A 359 -13.79 -9.75 1.71
N ALA A 360 -13.60 -11.03 2.06
CA ALA A 360 -13.44 -11.45 3.44
C ALA A 360 -12.13 -10.92 4.05
N PHE A 361 -11.05 -10.89 3.27
CA PHE A 361 -9.76 -10.35 3.67
C PHE A 361 -9.85 -8.84 3.92
N ASN A 362 -10.53 -8.10 3.04
CA ASN A 362 -10.78 -6.67 3.22
C ASN A 362 -11.61 -6.39 4.47
N ALA A 363 -12.67 -7.17 4.72
CA ALA A 363 -13.50 -7.03 5.92
C ALA A 363 -12.71 -7.30 7.20
N LEU A 364 -11.79 -8.27 7.19
CA LEU A 364 -10.96 -8.62 8.34
C LEU A 364 -9.93 -7.52 8.68
N LEU A 365 -9.31 -6.93 7.66
CA LEU A 365 -8.23 -5.95 7.84
C LEU A 365 -8.71 -4.49 7.75
N GLY A 366 -9.99 -4.24 7.48
CA GLY A 366 -10.53 -2.89 7.26
C GLY A 366 -9.97 -2.19 6.01
N THR A 367 -9.46 -2.98 5.03
CA THR A 367 -8.85 -2.46 3.81
C THR A 367 -9.83 -2.46 2.62
N SER A 368 -9.44 -1.81 1.53
CA SER A 368 -10.19 -1.83 0.26
C SER A 368 -9.32 -2.32 -0.90
N LEU A 369 -8.55 -3.37 -0.65
CA LEU A 369 -7.68 -3.96 -1.68
C LEU A 369 -8.53 -4.43 -2.87
N SER A 370 -8.04 -4.17 -4.07
CA SER A 370 -8.66 -4.63 -5.29
C SER A 370 -7.63 -5.28 -6.23
N LEU A 371 -8.04 -6.34 -6.89
CA LEU A 371 -7.24 -6.98 -7.93
C LEU A 371 -7.91 -6.73 -9.28
N ASN A 372 -7.62 -5.60 -9.88
CA ASN A 372 -8.26 -5.18 -11.13
C ASN A 372 -7.38 -5.60 -12.32
N LEU A 373 -7.61 -6.83 -12.84
CA LEU A 373 -6.77 -7.43 -13.88
C LEU A 373 -6.70 -6.63 -15.17
N PHE A 374 -7.72 -5.79 -15.46
CA PHE A 374 -7.83 -5.04 -16.70
C PHE A 374 -7.56 -3.54 -16.53
N ALA A 375 -7.66 -3.01 -15.31
CA ALA A 375 -7.37 -1.60 -15.06
C ALA A 375 -5.86 -1.28 -15.06
N SER A 376 -5.03 -2.28 -14.80
CA SER A 376 -3.57 -2.11 -14.79
C SER A 376 -2.92 -3.11 -15.74
N PHE A 377 -2.34 -2.61 -16.83
CA PHE A 377 -1.67 -3.44 -17.85
C PHE A 377 -0.47 -4.25 -17.29
N TRP A 378 0.07 -3.87 -16.12
CA TRP A 378 1.18 -4.55 -15.47
C TRP A 378 0.81 -5.86 -14.75
N ILE A 379 -0.46 -6.04 -14.35
CA ILE A 379 -0.88 -7.19 -13.54
C ILE A 379 -0.74 -8.50 -14.32
N LEU A 380 -1.21 -8.56 -15.55
CA LEU A 380 -1.08 -9.75 -16.39
C LEU A 380 0.39 -10.13 -16.65
N PRO A 381 1.28 -9.22 -17.08
CA PRO A 381 2.72 -9.49 -17.17
C PRO A 381 3.33 -9.96 -15.83
N ALA A 382 2.94 -9.37 -14.70
CA ALA A 382 3.43 -9.78 -13.39
C ALA A 382 3.01 -11.22 -13.03
N LEU A 383 1.77 -11.61 -13.30
CA LEU A 383 1.30 -12.99 -13.11
C LEU A 383 2.02 -13.98 -14.03
N CYS A 384 2.28 -13.60 -15.29
CA CYS A 384 3.07 -14.41 -16.21
C CYS A 384 4.53 -14.56 -15.72
N ALA A 385 5.14 -13.46 -15.24
CA ALA A 385 6.47 -13.48 -14.67
C ALA A 385 6.54 -14.36 -13.40
N LEU A 386 5.53 -14.29 -12.54
CA LEU A 386 5.41 -15.13 -11.36
C LEU A 386 5.32 -16.62 -11.74
N ALA A 387 4.51 -16.96 -12.73
CA ALA A 387 4.39 -18.35 -13.22
C ALA A 387 5.70 -18.87 -13.80
N LEU A 388 6.40 -18.05 -14.59
CA LEU A 388 7.71 -18.38 -15.14
C LEU A 388 8.76 -18.53 -14.03
N PHE A 389 8.81 -17.62 -13.09
CA PHE A 389 9.75 -17.62 -11.97
C PHE A 389 9.56 -18.88 -11.10
N VAL A 390 8.33 -19.14 -10.64
CA VAL A 390 8.00 -20.27 -9.78
C VAL A 390 8.19 -21.59 -10.53
N GLY A 391 7.71 -21.68 -11.77
CA GLY A 391 7.85 -22.89 -12.60
C GLY A 391 9.32 -23.22 -12.89
N THR A 392 10.16 -22.21 -13.11
CA THR A 392 11.59 -22.38 -13.30
C THR A 392 12.30 -22.76 -12.00
N LEU A 393 12.04 -22.04 -10.93
CA LEU A 393 12.68 -22.27 -9.62
C LEU A 393 12.39 -23.67 -9.11
N ALA A 394 11.11 -24.08 -9.12
CA ALA A 394 10.68 -25.37 -8.63
C ALA A 394 11.00 -26.52 -9.62
N GLY A 395 11.06 -26.24 -10.91
CA GLY A 395 11.34 -27.23 -11.97
C GLY A 395 12.82 -27.46 -12.27
N LEU A 396 13.70 -26.51 -11.91
CA LEU A 396 15.12 -26.55 -12.29
C LEU A 396 15.85 -27.78 -11.74
N TYR A 397 15.69 -28.06 -10.45
CA TYR A 397 16.34 -29.20 -9.82
C TYR A 397 15.86 -30.55 -10.39
N PRO A 398 14.55 -30.86 -10.47
CA PRO A 398 14.08 -32.09 -11.09
C PRO A 398 14.52 -32.24 -12.55
N ALA A 399 14.53 -31.17 -13.33
CA ALA A 399 14.94 -31.16 -14.72
C ALA A 399 16.43 -31.50 -14.90
N LEU A 400 17.31 -30.86 -14.13
CA LEU A 400 18.75 -31.13 -14.15
C LEU A 400 19.08 -32.52 -13.62
N TYR A 401 18.40 -32.94 -12.55
CA TYR A 401 18.57 -34.29 -11.97
C TYR A 401 18.26 -35.39 -12.99
N LEU A 402 17.10 -35.31 -13.67
CA LEU A 402 16.75 -36.28 -14.70
C LEU A 402 17.65 -36.24 -15.93
N ALA A 403 18.04 -35.02 -16.34
CA ALA A 403 18.96 -34.86 -17.47
C ALA A 403 20.37 -35.43 -17.19
N SER A 404 20.78 -35.59 -15.95
CA SER A 404 22.08 -36.10 -15.57
C SER A 404 22.19 -37.64 -15.59
N PHE A 405 21.09 -38.41 -15.51
CA PHE A 405 21.12 -39.85 -15.43
C PHE A 405 21.81 -40.52 -16.64
N PRO A 406 22.77 -41.47 -16.42
CA PRO A 406 23.37 -42.28 -17.49
C PRO A 406 22.35 -43.27 -18.08
N SER A 407 22.26 -43.30 -19.43
CA SER A 407 21.33 -44.18 -20.12
C SER A 407 21.56 -45.67 -19.82
N ALA A 408 22.81 -46.07 -19.64
CA ALA A 408 23.19 -47.48 -19.36
C ALA A 408 22.66 -48.01 -18.00
N THR A 409 22.66 -47.18 -16.94
CA THR A 409 22.21 -47.59 -15.59
C THR A 409 20.68 -47.68 -15.53
N ILE A 410 19.99 -46.91 -16.35
CA ILE A 410 18.52 -46.91 -16.42
C ILE A 410 17.99 -48.17 -17.09
N LEU A 411 18.66 -48.65 -18.14
CA LEU A 411 18.25 -49.86 -18.88
C LEU A 411 18.53 -51.12 -18.13
N ARG A 412 19.54 -51.17 -17.22
CA ARG A 412 19.87 -52.31 -16.37
C ARG A 412 18.98 -52.49 -15.14
N GLY A 413 18.08 -51.55 -14.86
CA GLY A 413 17.17 -51.62 -13.72
C GLY A 413 17.80 -51.39 -12.34
N GLU A 414 19.04 -50.88 -12.27
CA GLU A 414 19.83 -50.72 -11.03
C GLU A 414 19.55 -49.42 -10.27
N LEU A 415 18.45 -48.71 -10.58
CA LEU A 415 18.11 -47.40 -9.97
C LEU A 415 17.78 -47.45 -8.46
N THR A 416 17.64 -48.62 -7.86
CA THR A 416 17.24 -48.79 -6.46
C THR A 416 18.41 -48.72 -5.45
N LYS A 417 19.67 -48.67 -5.87
CA LYS A 417 20.86 -48.75 -5.00
C LYS A 417 21.68 -47.48 -4.81
N GLY A 418 21.25 -46.34 -5.32
CA GLY A 418 21.99 -45.07 -5.19
C GLY A 418 21.79 -44.39 -3.83
N ARG A 419 22.76 -44.47 -2.92
CA ARG A 419 22.81 -43.84 -1.59
C ARG A 419 22.72 -42.30 -1.60
N SER A 420 23.11 -41.65 -2.68
CA SER A 420 23.16 -40.18 -2.78
C SER A 420 21.78 -39.48 -2.88
N GLY A 421 20.78 -40.14 -3.48
CA GLY A 421 19.41 -39.58 -3.58
C GLY A 421 18.62 -39.60 -2.27
N VAL A 422 18.99 -40.50 -1.33
CA VAL A 422 18.32 -40.62 -0.04
C VAL A 422 18.82 -39.59 0.96
N VAL A 423 20.10 -39.23 0.91
CA VAL A 423 20.70 -38.23 1.82
C VAL A 423 20.18 -36.84 1.50
N LEU A 424 20.08 -36.45 0.23
CA LEU A 424 19.57 -35.13 -0.18
C LEU A 424 18.06 -34.98 0.10
N ARG A 425 17.30 -36.07 -0.01
CA ARG A 425 15.86 -36.11 0.32
C ARG A 425 15.57 -36.01 1.83
N LYS A 426 16.56 -36.31 2.68
CA LYS A 426 16.48 -36.12 4.14
C LYS A 426 16.93 -34.71 4.56
N ALA A 427 17.62 -33.98 3.71
CA ALA A 427 18.13 -32.64 3.97
C ALA A 427 17.21 -31.53 3.40
N LEU A 428 16.31 -31.85 2.46
CA LEU A 428 15.23 -31.02 1.93
C LEU A 428 13.88 -31.36 2.61
#